data_1000d032bb7068a88380b49b04801e49
#
_entry.id   1000d032bb7068a88380b49b04801e49
#
_cell.length_a   1.000
_cell.length_b   1.000
_cell.length_c   1.000
_cell.angle_alpha   90.00
_cell.angle_beta   90.00
_cell.angle_gamma   90.00
#
_symmetry.space_group_name_H-M   'P 1'
#
loop_
_entity.id
_entity.type
_entity.pdbx_description
1 polymer ?
#
loop_
_entity_poly.entity_id
_entity_poly.type
_entity_poly.pdbx_seq_one_letter_code
_entity_poly.pdbx_strand_id
1 'polypeptide(L)'
;MARRLGALWLAFAAISIACWSARAQIPVQPVDPSQRQVYLVRQDQSDCSNSDVANVDSPLVAGNIWVTRLHDGNTSIKIATTAKPNTTYHFFLKCVRKLADITTDDEGVANISIAVPTSVTGDTFAFDMYPEGAPAGNKFQSARVAFR
;
A
#
# COMPACT_ATOMS: atom_id res chain seq x y z
N MET A 1 83.19 34.82 20.21
CA MET A 1 81.78 35.19 19.83
C MET A 1 81.08 33.95 19.33
N ALA A 2 80.30 33.31 20.16
CA ALA A 2 79.60 32.05 19.82
C ALA A 2 78.10 32.30 19.80
N ARG A 3 77.49 32.18 18.62
CA ARG A 3 76.03 32.28 18.42
C ARG A 3 75.43 30.91 18.61
N ARG A 4 74.55 30.74 19.61
CA ARG A 4 73.74 29.56 19.80
C ARG A 4 72.47 29.67 18.96
N LEU A 5 72.29 28.74 18.03
CA LEU A 5 71.03 28.52 17.28
C LEU A 5 70.10 27.62 18.11
N GLY A 6 69.01 28.15 18.56
CA GLY A 6 67.93 27.40 19.23
C GLY A 6 67.04 26.72 18.17
N ALA A 7 66.93 25.42 18.22
CA ALA A 7 65.98 24.65 17.41
C ALA A 7 64.63 24.66 18.06
N LEU A 8 63.61 25.22 17.34
CA LEU A 8 62.20 25.17 17.71
C LEU A 8 61.61 23.88 17.21
N TRP A 9 61.19 22.97 18.12
CA TRP A 9 60.42 21.79 17.76
C TRP A 9 58.94 22.13 17.76
N LEU A 10 58.33 22.15 16.57
CA LEU A 10 56.88 22.24 16.41
C LEU A 10 56.28 20.84 16.51
N ALA A 11 55.58 20.59 17.60
CA ALA A 11 54.80 19.33 17.79
C ALA A 11 53.48 19.47 17.01
N PHE A 12 53.31 18.73 15.93
CA PHE A 12 52.03 18.59 15.25
C PHE A 12 51.18 17.57 16.01
N ALA A 13 50.15 18.05 16.71
CA ALA A 13 49.11 17.19 17.25
C ALA A 13 48.15 16.79 16.14
N ALA A 14 48.18 15.52 15.73
CA ALA A 14 47.23 14.96 14.78
C ALA A 14 45.90 14.69 15.51
N ILE A 15 44.88 15.52 15.26
CA ILE A 15 43.53 15.29 15.75
C ILE A 15 42.87 14.29 14.81
N SER A 16 42.78 13.03 15.23
CA SER A 16 42.03 11.98 14.53
C SER A 16 40.52 12.17 14.78
N ILE A 17 39.81 12.75 13.81
CA ILE A 17 38.34 12.82 13.83
C ILE A 17 37.80 11.44 13.46
N ALA A 18 37.41 10.66 14.44
CA ALA A 18 36.66 9.43 14.24
C ALA A 18 35.22 9.78 13.81
N CYS A 19 34.96 9.72 12.49
CA CYS A 19 33.60 9.79 11.96
C CYS A 19 32.84 8.52 12.38
N TRP A 20 32.09 8.60 13.44
CA TRP A 20 31.10 7.59 13.77
C TRP A 20 29.91 7.75 12.81
N SER A 21 29.85 6.90 11.79
CA SER A 21 28.67 6.77 10.93
C SER A 21 27.55 6.15 11.76
N ALA A 22 26.72 6.98 12.37
CA ALA A 22 25.48 6.54 12.98
C ALA A 22 24.57 6.04 11.83
N ARG A 23 24.51 4.72 11.67
CA ARG A 23 23.48 4.11 10.82
C ARG A 23 22.14 4.37 11.51
N ALA A 24 21.34 5.23 10.90
CA ALA A 24 19.95 5.39 11.28
C ALA A 24 19.24 4.05 11.06
N GLN A 25 18.97 3.32 12.12
CA GLN A 25 18.09 2.17 12.06
C GLN A 25 16.68 2.71 11.86
N ILE A 26 16.11 2.44 10.68
CA ILE A 26 14.70 2.71 10.42
C ILE A 26 13.93 1.79 11.38
N PRO A 27 13.15 2.33 12.32
CA PRO A 27 12.37 1.50 13.23
C PRO A 27 11.38 0.68 12.39
N VAL A 28 11.49 -0.65 12.46
CA VAL A 28 10.49 -1.55 11.89
C VAL A 28 9.21 -1.33 12.70
N GLN A 29 8.24 -0.65 12.12
CA GLN A 29 6.95 -0.48 12.76
C GLN A 29 6.26 -1.84 12.87
N PRO A 30 5.73 -2.21 14.04
CA PRO A 30 4.94 -3.43 14.18
C PRO A 30 3.77 -3.40 13.20
N VAL A 31 3.60 -4.48 12.42
CA VAL A 31 2.44 -4.62 11.55
C VAL A 31 1.21 -4.74 12.44
N ASP A 32 0.29 -3.80 12.34
CA ASP A 32 -0.97 -3.81 13.09
C ASP A 32 -1.79 -5.06 12.70
N PRO A 33 -2.07 -5.98 13.64
CA PRO A 33 -2.82 -7.19 13.34
C PRO A 33 -4.26 -6.90 12.89
N SER A 34 -4.80 -5.72 13.21
CA SER A 34 -6.12 -5.27 12.77
C SER A 34 -6.12 -4.73 11.34
N GLN A 35 -4.96 -4.53 10.71
CA GLN A 35 -4.85 -3.96 9.38
C GLN A 35 -4.29 -4.95 8.37
N ARG A 36 -4.84 -4.91 7.16
CA ARG A 36 -4.32 -5.60 5.96
C ARG A 36 -4.23 -4.62 4.81
N GLN A 37 -3.22 -4.81 3.97
CA GLN A 37 -3.10 -4.11 2.70
C GLN A 37 -3.05 -5.13 1.59
N VAL A 38 -3.82 -4.89 0.52
CA VAL A 38 -3.79 -5.67 -0.72
C VAL A 38 -3.76 -4.74 -1.91
N TYR A 39 -3.20 -5.22 -3.02
CA TYR A 39 -3.21 -4.51 -4.28
C TYR A 39 -4.49 -4.81 -5.06
N LEU A 40 -4.94 -3.82 -5.80
CA LEU A 40 -5.96 -3.95 -6.82
C LEU A 40 -5.23 -4.13 -8.17
N VAL A 41 -5.40 -5.29 -8.79
CA VAL A 41 -4.67 -5.70 -9.99
C VAL A 41 -5.63 -5.84 -11.16
N ARG A 42 -5.25 -5.37 -12.34
CA ARG A 42 -6.04 -5.57 -13.57
C ARG A 42 -6.01 -7.05 -13.94
N GLN A 43 -7.11 -7.71 -13.73
CA GLN A 43 -7.29 -9.14 -14.00
C GLN A 43 -8.77 -9.43 -14.24
N ASP A 44 -9.07 -10.28 -15.17
CA ASP A 44 -10.43 -10.71 -15.52
C ASP A 44 -10.62 -12.19 -15.15
N GLN A 45 -10.72 -12.48 -13.85
CA GLN A 45 -11.12 -13.79 -13.36
C GLN A 45 -12.46 -13.64 -12.65
N SER A 46 -13.50 -14.19 -13.26
CA SER A 46 -14.87 -14.13 -12.73
C SER A 46 -15.19 -15.24 -11.72
N ASP A 47 -14.24 -16.13 -11.46
CA ASP A 47 -14.43 -17.25 -10.55
C ASP A 47 -14.45 -16.78 -9.08
N CYS A 48 -15.55 -17.08 -8.38
CA CYS A 48 -15.74 -16.75 -6.97
C CYS A 48 -14.77 -17.47 -6.03
N SER A 49 -14.27 -18.63 -6.42
CA SER A 49 -13.33 -19.42 -5.63
C SER A 49 -11.89 -18.92 -5.75
N ASN A 50 -11.56 -18.21 -6.84
CA ASN A 50 -10.23 -17.73 -7.11
C ASN A 50 -10.06 -16.26 -6.68
N SER A 51 -9.26 -16.05 -5.66
CA SER A 51 -8.84 -14.73 -5.18
C SER A 51 -7.32 -14.56 -5.29
N ASP A 52 -6.67 -15.40 -6.09
CA ASP A 52 -5.25 -15.26 -6.35
C ASP A 52 -5.07 -14.27 -7.51
N VAL A 53 -4.32 -13.22 -7.28
CA VAL A 53 -3.92 -12.29 -8.32
C VAL A 53 -2.57 -12.72 -8.87
N ALA A 54 -2.51 -12.98 -10.17
CA ALA A 54 -1.27 -13.22 -10.86
C ALA A 54 -0.54 -11.88 -11.02
N ASN A 55 0.72 -11.84 -10.63
CA ASN A 55 1.61 -10.70 -10.79
C ASN A 55 1.14 -9.37 -10.16
N VAL A 56 1.69 -9.05 -9.01
CA VAL A 56 1.67 -7.72 -8.43
C VAL A 56 2.70 -6.77 -9.06
N ASP A 57 3.18 -7.08 -10.27
CA ASP A 57 4.15 -6.28 -10.99
C ASP A 57 3.52 -5.00 -11.55
N SER A 58 4.30 -3.97 -11.58
CA SER A 58 3.94 -2.56 -11.77
C SER A 58 2.86 -2.24 -12.82
N PRO A 59 2.84 -2.78 -14.05
CA PRO A 59 1.85 -2.34 -15.05
C PRO A 59 0.43 -2.87 -14.82
N LEU A 60 0.25 -3.88 -13.98
CA LEU A 60 -1.05 -4.47 -13.68
C LEU A 60 -1.68 -3.92 -12.39
N VAL A 61 -0.88 -3.28 -11.53
CA VAL A 61 -1.38 -2.69 -10.29
C VAL A 61 -2.13 -1.40 -10.62
N ALA A 62 -3.41 -1.38 -10.29
CA ALA A 62 -4.29 -0.23 -10.45
C ALA A 62 -4.53 0.52 -9.14
N GLY A 63 -4.05 0.01 -8.01
CA GLY A 63 -4.24 0.68 -6.73
C GLY A 63 -3.96 -0.18 -5.51
N ASN A 64 -4.27 0.42 -4.37
CA ASN A 64 -4.10 -0.19 -3.05
C ASN A 64 -5.43 -0.16 -2.29
N ILE A 65 -5.66 -1.18 -1.51
CA ILE A 65 -6.77 -1.28 -0.57
C ILE A 65 -6.20 -1.54 0.82
N TRP A 66 -6.55 -0.68 1.77
CA TRP A 66 -6.25 -0.89 3.19
C TRP A 66 -7.53 -1.26 3.90
N VAL A 67 -7.50 -2.37 4.59
CA VAL A 67 -8.64 -2.92 5.34
C VAL A 67 -8.28 -2.93 6.82
N THR A 68 -9.10 -2.28 7.63
CA THR A 68 -8.87 -2.17 9.07
C THR A 68 -10.10 -2.64 9.84
N ARG A 69 -9.91 -3.58 10.76
CA ARG A 69 -10.92 -3.97 11.74
C ARG A 69 -11.02 -2.89 12.81
N LEU A 70 -12.19 -2.32 12.99
CA LEU A 70 -12.45 -1.30 14.00
C LEU A 70 -13.04 -1.93 15.26
N HIS A 71 -12.81 -1.29 16.40
CA HIS A 71 -13.32 -1.77 17.70
C HIS A 71 -14.85 -1.66 17.84
N ASP A 72 -15.50 -0.89 16.98
CA ASP A 72 -16.96 -0.69 16.95
C ASP A 72 -17.72 -1.80 16.18
N GLY A 73 -17.02 -2.85 15.76
CA GLY A 73 -17.59 -3.95 14.98
C GLY A 73 -17.69 -3.69 13.48
N ASN A 74 -17.11 -2.61 13.00
CA ASN A 74 -17.03 -2.28 11.58
C ASN A 74 -15.66 -2.65 10.98
N THR A 75 -15.65 -2.80 9.67
CA THR A 75 -14.44 -2.90 8.84
C THR A 75 -14.35 -1.65 7.98
N SER A 76 -13.30 -0.87 8.17
CA SER A 76 -12.95 0.27 7.31
C SER A 76 -12.17 -0.24 6.10
N ILE A 77 -12.54 0.26 4.92
CA ILE A 77 -11.90 -0.09 3.65
C ILE A 77 -11.55 1.22 2.96
N LYS A 78 -10.26 1.51 2.85
CA LYS A 78 -9.73 2.67 2.11
C LYS A 78 -9.20 2.18 0.79
N ILE A 79 -9.58 2.85 -0.29
CA ILE A 79 -9.20 2.51 -1.66
C ILE A 79 -8.53 3.73 -2.27
N ALA A 80 -7.32 3.54 -2.78
CA ALA A 80 -6.65 4.47 -3.67
C ALA A 80 -6.40 3.76 -4.99
N THR A 81 -6.99 4.25 -6.07
CA THR A 81 -6.93 3.59 -7.38
C THR A 81 -6.63 4.57 -8.50
N THR A 82 -5.97 4.06 -9.56
CA THR A 82 -5.79 4.75 -10.82
C THR A 82 -6.29 3.83 -11.94
N ALA A 83 -7.28 4.31 -12.69
CA ALA A 83 -7.95 3.54 -13.72
C ALA A 83 -8.31 4.45 -14.90
N LYS A 84 -9.30 4.08 -15.73
CA LYS A 84 -9.72 4.94 -16.84
C LYS A 84 -10.32 6.24 -16.30
N PRO A 85 -9.91 7.41 -16.80
CA PRO A 85 -10.45 8.71 -16.40
C PRO A 85 -11.98 8.82 -16.56
N ASN A 86 -12.58 9.65 -15.72
CA ASN A 86 -14.01 10.01 -15.77
C ASN A 86 -14.93 8.78 -15.88
N THR A 87 -14.61 7.73 -15.14
CA THR A 87 -15.31 6.45 -15.22
C THR A 87 -15.82 6.04 -13.84
N THR A 88 -17.08 5.67 -13.76
CA THR A 88 -17.65 5.10 -12.54
C THR A 88 -17.44 3.59 -12.52
N TYR A 89 -16.82 3.13 -11.46
CA TYR A 89 -16.58 1.73 -11.17
C TYR A 89 -17.48 1.26 -10.03
N HIS A 90 -18.05 0.08 -10.17
CA HIS A 90 -18.70 -0.63 -9.08
C HIS A 90 -17.66 -1.41 -8.29
N PHE A 91 -17.58 -1.15 -7.01
CA PHE A 91 -16.68 -1.85 -6.09
C PHE A 91 -17.46 -2.88 -5.27
N PHE A 92 -17.01 -4.13 -5.35
CA PHE A 92 -17.72 -5.27 -4.77
C PHE A 92 -16.88 -5.97 -3.69
N LEU A 93 -17.56 -6.46 -2.67
CA LEU A 93 -17.11 -7.65 -1.96
C LEU A 93 -17.32 -8.83 -2.92
N LYS A 94 -16.22 -9.44 -3.37
CA LYS A 94 -16.20 -10.40 -4.47
C LYS A 94 -17.26 -11.48 -4.30
N CYS A 95 -18.12 -11.63 -5.32
CA CYS A 95 -19.22 -12.58 -5.37
C CYS A 95 -20.26 -12.47 -4.25
N VAL A 96 -20.25 -11.40 -3.45
CA VAL A 96 -21.19 -11.21 -2.36
C VAL A 96 -22.13 -10.04 -2.66
N ARG A 97 -21.62 -8.81 -2.77
CA ARG A 97 -22.43 -7.62 -3.01
C ARG A 97 -21.61 -6.40 -3.41
N LYS A 98 -22.26 -5.44 -4.05
CA LYS A 98 -21.69 -4.12 -4.25
C LYS A 98 -21.57 -3.39 -2.91
N LEU A 99 -20.43 -2.76 -2.70
CA LEU A 99 -20.13 -1.96 -1.52
C LEU A 99 -20.23 -0.46 -1.80
N ALA A 100 -19.74 -0.01 -2.97
CA ALA A 100 -19.73 1.40 -3.34
C ALA A 100 -19.64 1.58 -4.86
N ASP A 101 -19.90 2.80 -5.30
CA ASP A 101 -19.53 3.31 -6.61
C ASP A 101 -18.32 4.25 -6.42
N ILE A 102 -17.32 4.11 -7.29
CA ILE A 102 -16.06 4.87 -7.27
C ILE A 102 -15.94 5.57 -8.60
N THR A 103 -15.96 6.91 -8.62
CA THR A 103 -15.75 7.67 -9.85
C THR A 103 -14.35 8.24 -9.86
N THR A 104 -13.61 7.96 -10.91
CA THR A 104 -12.28 8.52 -11.15
C THR A 104 -12.40 9.94 -11.71
N ASP A 105 -11.42 10.77 -11.38
CA ASP A 105 -11.27 12.13 -11.93
C ASP A 105 -10.74 12.11 -13.38
N ASP A 106 -10.34 13.27 -13.87
CA ASP A 106 -9.81 13.48 -15.22
C ASP A 106 -8.39 12.91 -15.40
N GLU A 107 -7.65 12.69 -14.31
CA GLU A 107 -6.38 11.95 -14.29
C GLU A 107 -6.59 10.43 -14.10
N GLY A 108 -7.80 9.99 -13.87
CA GLY A 108 -8.13 8.58 -13.61
C GLY A 108 -7.92 8.16 -12.16
N VAL A 109 -7.74 9.11 -11.23
CA VAL A 109 -7.48 8.83 -9.82
C VAL A 109 -8.79 8.84 -9.02
N ALA A 110 -8.89 7.94 -8.05
CA ALA A 110 -9.94 8.00 -7.03
C ALA A 110 -9.41 7.54 -5.67
N ASN A 111 -9.86 8.26 -4.63
CA ASN A 111 -9.55 7.92 -3.24
C ASN A 111 -10.86 7.95 -2.44
N ILE A 112 -11.27 6.79 -1.92
CA ILE A 112 -12.47 6.69 -1.10
C ILE A 112 -12.22 5.92 0.19
N SER A 113 -13.10 6.11 1.15
CA SER A 113 -13.15 5.33 2.38
C SER A 113 -14.59 4.95 2.67
N ILE A 114 -14.81 3.66 2.90
CA ILE A 114 -16.12 3.11 3.27
C ILE A 114 -15.98 2.31 4.56
N ALA A 115 -17.07 2.16 5.28
CA ALA A 115 -17.17 1.29 6.44
C ALA A 115 -18.36 0.35 6.28
N VAL A 116 -18.15 -0.92 6.59
CA VAL A 116 -19.20 -1.94 6.54
C VAL A 116 -19.15 -2.78 7.83
N PRO A 117 -20.27 -3.33 8.31
CA PRO A 117 -20.26 -4.24 9.43
C PRO A 117 -19.28 -5.41 9.17
N THR A 118 -18.48 -5.78 10.16
CA THR A 118 -17.55 -6.89 10.06
C THR A 118 -18.23 -8.21 9.70
N SER A 119 -19.48 -8.40 10.12
CA SER A 119 -20.30 -9.56 9.75
C SER A 119 -20.58 -9.67 8.24
N VAL A 120 -20.50 -8.55 7.49
CA VAL A 120 -20.68 -8.55 6.03
C VAL A 120 -19.45 -9.10 5.33
N THR A 121 -18.24 -8.74 5.80
CA THR A 121 -17.00 -9.20 5.18
C THR A 121 -16.61 -10.60 5.62
N GLY A 122 -16.93 -11.01 6.85
CA GLY A 122 -16.36 -12.20 7.46
C GLY A 122 -14.84 -12.05 7.68
N ASP A 123 -14.15 -13.16 7.88
CA ASP A 123 -12.71 -13.16 8.18
C ASP A 123 -11.82 -13.35 6.94
N THR A 124 -12.40 -13.84 5.86
CA THR A 124 -11.67 -14.09 4.61
C THR A 124 -12.51 -13.63 3.41
N PHE A 125 -11.98 -12.74 2.60
CA PHE A 125 -12.69 -12.14 1.47
C PHE A 125 -11.71 -11.54 0.46
N ALA A 126 -12.24 -11.11 -0.68
CA ALA A 126 -11.53 -10.36 -1.71
C ALA A 126 -12.44 -9.28 -2.29
N PHE A 127 -11.88 -8.44 -3.15
CA PHE A 127 -12.61 -7.36 -3.81
C PHE A 127 -12.51 -7.48 -5.32
N ASP A 128 -13.58 -7.03 -6.00
CA ASP A 128 -13.60 -6.79 -7.43
C ASP A 128 -14.01 -5.34 -7.70
N MET A 129 -13.50 -4.78 -8.79
CA MET A 129 -13.87 -3.46 -9.26
C MET A 129 -13.97 -3.46 -10.79
N TYR A 130 -15.11 -3.04 -11.33
CA TYR A 130 -15.31 -2.91 -12.77
C TYR A 130 -16.44 -1.91 -13.08
N PRO A 131 -16.41 -1.24 -14.25
CA PRO A 131 -17.47 -0.33 -14.66
C PRO A 131 -18.71 -1.10 -15.16
N GLU A 132 -19.79 -0.38 -15.43
CA GLU A 132 -20.99 -0.95 -16.01
C GLU A 132 -20.67 -1.79 -17.27
N GLY A 133 -21.36 -2.93 -17.41
CA GLY A 133 -21.12 -3.88 -18.49
C GLY A 133 -19.83 -4.69 -18.38
N ALA A 134 -19.02 -4.44 -17.33
CA ALA A 134 -17.78 -5.18 -17.02
C ALA A 134 -16.90 -5.49 -18.26
N PRO A 135 -16.52 -4.49 -19.07
CA PRO A 135 -15.82 -4.71 -20.34
C PRO A 135 -14.47 -5.40 -20.10
N ALA A 136 -14.10 -6.27 -21.03
CA ALA A 136 -12.83 -6.98 -20.97
C ALA A 136 -11.66 -6.00 -20.87
N GLY A 137 -10.66 -6.36 -20.05
CA GLY A 137 -9.47 -5.53 -19.80
C GLY A 137 -9.69 -4.32 -18.88
N ASN A 138 -10.92 -4.13 -18.36
CA ASN A 138 -11.23 -3.06 -17.40
C ASN A 138 -11.85 -3.61 -16.12
N LYS A 139 -11.43 -4.80 -15.74
CA LYS A 139 -11.76 -5.42 -14.46
C LYS A 139 -10.53 -5.50 -13.58
N PHE A 140 -10.72 -5.30 -12.30
CA PHE A 140 -9.67 -5.30 -11.30
C PHE A 140 -10.08 -6.22 -10.16
N GLN A 141 -9.10 -6.91 -9.60
CA GLN A 141 -9.29 -7.83 -8.48
C GLN A 141 -8.23 -7.63 -7.43
N SER A 142 -8.58 -7.87 -6.16
CA SER A 142 -7.60 -7.92 -5.08
C SER A 142 -7.19 -9.37 -4.78
N ALA A 143 -6.01 -9.53 -4.20
CA ALA A 143 -5.67 -10.74 -3.48
C ALA A 143 -6.63 -10.95 -2.29
N ARG A 144 -6.63 -12.16 -1.75
CA ARG A 144 -7.40 -12.52 -0.57
C ARG A 144 -6.94 -11.74 0.66
N VAL A 145 -7.87 -11.11 1.34
CA VAL A 145 -7.70 -10.52 2.67
C VAL A 145 -8.07 -11.59 3.69
N ALA A 146 -7.23 -11.84 4.69
CA ALA A 146 -7.50 -12.75 5.78
C ALA A 146 -7.11 -12.13 7.13
N PHE A 147 -8.06 -12.13 8.07
CA PHE A 147 -7.83 -11.84 9.47
C PHE A 147 -7.91 -13.17 10.26
N ARG A 148 -6.90 -13.41 11.08
CA ARG A 148 -6.82 -14.61 11.95
C ARG A 148 -6.87 -14.17 13.39
#